data_b6b2687fe698adc42d223e0f4049b972
#
_entry.id   b6b2687fe698adc42d223e0f4049b972
#
_cell.length_a   1.000
_cell.length_b   1.000
_cell.length_c   1.000
_cell.angle_alpha   90.00
_cell.angle_beta   90.00
_cell.angle_gamma   90.00
#
_symmetry.space_group_name_H-M   'P 1'
#
loop_
_entity.id
_entity.type
_entity.pdbx_description
1 polymer ?
#
loop_
_entity_poly.entity_id
_entity_poly.type
_entity_poly.pdbx_seq_one_letter_code
_entity_poly.pdbx_strand_id
1 'polypeptide(L)'
;MALAAGLLLAGCGGGGDDEGAGTTTQAESDVRVALVTDVGQLNDRGFNQLAYEGLKRAGRELGIETRVVESASTADYVPNYASLVRQGYDLIIGVGFAQGDAIDTAATRFPDTKFVIVDVDQTALKHTPPNLVGLLFKEQEAGYLAGYLAGLEAKRANATTIGSVGGFKEPPVDRFIAGYQAGAREAVPGIETLNGYSSDWDDQAKCKELALNQIARGAQIVFQVAGGCGLGALDAAREKNVWGIGVDADQSFLGPHVLTSAQKRVDEAVFRTIRTLVDGNWRGGLNVTFGLAQDGVALGKISPKVPQEDLDALDDVERRLRTGEIAVPTKL
;
A
#
# COMPACT_ATOMS: atom_id res chain seq x y z
N MET A 1 94.98 -0.53 3.43
CA MET A 1 95.12 -1.99 3.27
C MET A 1 93.73 -2.62 3.25
N ALA A 2 93.46 -3.36 2.19
CA ALA A 2 92.41 -4.36 1.98
C ALA A 2 91.00 -3.85 1.88
N LEU A 3 90.37 -3.80 0.69
CA LEU A 3 89.73 -4.88 -0.11
C LEU A 3 88.66 -5.61 0.69
N ALA A 4 87.45 -5.77 0.22
CA ALA A 4 86.86 -6.26 -1.03
C ALA A 4 85.31 -6.14 -1.02
N ALA A 5 84.82 -5.98 -2.21
CA ALA A 5 83.84 -6.80 -2.95
C ALA A 5 82.44 -6.90 -2.29
N GLY A 6 81.37 -6.40 -2.82
CA GLY A 6 80.77 -6.78 -4.09
C GLY A 6 79.87 -7.99 -3.99
N LEU A 7 78.53 -7.77 -4.00
CA LEU A 7 77.64 -8.73 -4.67
C LEU A 7 76.29 -8.05 -4.94
N LEU A 8 75.96 -7.95 -6.23
CA LEU A 8 74.61 -7.69 -6.76
C LEU A 8 73.77 -8.95 -6.62
N LEU A 9 72.54 -8.82 -6.12
CA LEU A 9 71.49 -9.80 -6.37
C LEU A 9 70.22 -9.08 -6.76
N ALA A 10 69.90 -9.22 -8.04
CA ALA A 10 68.60 -8.90 -8.59
C ALA A 10 67.54 -9.89 -8.05
N GLY A 11 66.44 -9.40 -7.54
CA GLY A 11 65.26 -10.17 -7.21
C GLY A 11 64.07 -9.54 -7.87
N CYS A 12 63.62 -10.13 -8.98
CA CYS A 12 62.34 -9.89 -9.60
C CYS A 12 61.19 -10.39 -8.68
N GLY A 13 60.06 -9.72 -8.76
CA GLY A 13 58.83 -10.43 -8.58
C GLY A 13 57.81 -9.79 -7.67
N GLY A 14 56.67 -9.56 -8.21
CA GLY A 14 55.40 -9.52 -7.48
C GLY A 14 54.67 -8.18 -7.51
N GLY A 15 54.09 -7.86 -8.65
CA GLY A 15 52.94 -6.94 -8.67
C GLY A 15 51.82 -7.55 -7.87
N GLY A 16 51.48 -6.91 -6.78
CA GLY A 16 50.21 -7.11 -6.10
C GLY A 16 49.29 -6.03 -6.59
N ASP A 17 48.36 -6.39 -7.48
CA ASP A 17 47.21 -5.54 -7.81
C ASP A 17 46.33 -5.51 -6.57
N ASP A 18 46.49 -4.50 -5.74
CA ASP A 18 45.45 -4.06 -4.77
C ASP A 18 44.31 -3.49 -5.60
N GLU A 19 43.39 -4.38 -6.01
CA GLU A 19 42.04 -3.96 -6.36
C GLU A 19 41.42 -3.34 -5.11
N GLY A 20 41.58 -2.03 -4.97
CA GLY A 20 40.84 -1.22 -4.07
C GLY A 20 39.35 -1.40 -4.39
N ALA A 21 38.65 -2.19 -3.55
CA ALA A 21 37.21 -2.21 -3.51
C ALA A 21 36.77 -0.76 -3.31
N GLY A 22 36.45 -0.10 -4.41
CA GLY A 22 35.82 1.22 -4.40
C GLY A 22 34.49 1.10 -3.69
N THR A 23 34.48 1.42 -2.40
CA THR A 23 33.27 1.78 -1.67
C THR A 23 32.73 3.01 -2.39
N THR A 24 31.78 2.82 -3.29
CA THR A 24 30.96 3.91 -3.82
C THR A 24 30.20 4.48 -2.61
N THR A 25 30.77 5.48 -1.97
CA THR A 25 30.04 6.39 -1.09
C THR A 25 28.98 7.03 -1.97
N GLN A 26 27.75 6.55 -1.87
CA GLN A 26 26.60 7.23 -2.47
C GLN A 26 26.60 8.63 -1.89
N ALA A 27 26.68 9.64 -2.77
CA ALA A 27 26.63 11.04 -2.33
C ALA A 27 25.30 11.22 -1.59
N GLU A 28 25.36 11.68 -0.34
CA GLU A 28 24.16 12.05 0.41
C GLU A 28 23.44 13.16 -0.38
N SER A 29 22.17 12.91 -0.67
CA SER A 29 21.33 13.91 -1.34
C SER A 29 20.83 14.89 -0.28
N ASP A 30 20.97 16.20 -0.53
CA ASP A 30 20.43 17.25 0.34
C ASP A 30 18.88 17.26 0.41
N VAL A 31 18.23 16.34 -0.31
CA VAL A 31 16.76 16.24 -0.35
C VAL A 31 16.21 15.75 1.00
N ARG A 32 15.21 16.47 1.49
CA ARG A 32 14.52 16.20 2.76
C ARG A 32 13.05 15.87 2.49
N VAL A 33 12.60 14.69 2.92
CA VAL A 33 11.23 14.21 2.68
C VAL A 33 10.54 13.89 4.00
N ALA A 34 9.33 14.43 4.18
CA ALA A 34 8.49 14.10 5.32
C ALA A 34 7.19 13.41 4.91
N LEU A 35 6.65 12.59 5.81
CA LEU A 35 5.38 11.90 5.68
C LEU A 35 4.49 12.22 6.87
N VAL A 36 3.23 12.56 6.60
CA VAL A 36 2.17 12.77 7.59
C VAL A 36 1.16 11.63 7.46
N THR A 37 1.01 10.83 8.52
CA THR A 37 0.08 9.68 8.50
C THR A 37 -1.37 10.14 8.54
N ASP A 38 -2.28 9.26 8.09
CA ASP A 38 -3.69 9.39 8.43
C ASP A 38 -3.93 9.16 9.93
N VAL A 39 -5.13 9.44 10.38
CA VAL A 39 -5.63 8.96 11.68
C VAL A 39 -5.57 7.44 11.67
N GLY A 40 -5.09 6.87 12.75
CA GLY A 40 -4.74 5.47 12.86
C GLY A 40 -3.28 5.31 13.22
N GLN A 41 -2.90 4.12 13.64
CA GLN A 41 -1.54 3.88 14.10
C GLN A 41 -0.56 3.68 12.95
N LEU A 42 0.69 4.07 13.14
CA LEU A 42 1.75 3.86 12.15
C LEU A 42 2.00 2.35 11.89
N ASN A 43 1.71 1.50 12.86
CA ASN A 43 1.87 0.05 12.79
C ASN A 43 0.53 -0.69 12.59
N ASP A 44 -0.36 -0.12 11.76
CA ASP A 44 -1.67 -0.67 11.39
C ASP A 44 -1.61 -1.99 10.62
N ARG A 45 -0.40 -2.48 10.33
CA ARG A 45 -0.09 -3.67 9.51
C ARG A 45 -0.67 -3.61 8.10
N GLY A 46 -0.83 -2.39 7.58
CA GLY A 46 -1.43 -2.09 6.30
C GLY A 46 -1.00 -0.73 5.76
N PHE A 47 -1.95 0.18 5.62
CA PHE A 47 -1.87 1.42 4.86
C PHE A 47 -0.78 2.41 5.32
N ASN A 48 -0.84 2.87 6.59
CA ASN A 48 0.15 3.82 7.13
C ASN A 48 1.54 3.17 7.23
N GLN A 49 1.61 1.90 7.64
CA GLN A 49 2.87 1.18 7.74
C GLN A 49 3.54 1.07 6.37
N LEU A 50 2.82 0.72 5.31
CA LEU A 50 3.38 0.63 3.95
C LEU A 50 3.90 1.98 3.45
N ALA A 51 3.16 3.07 3.67
CA ALA A 51 3.63 4.40 3.31
C ALA A 51 4.96 4.75 4.00
N TYR A 52 5.07 4.44 5.29
CA TYR A 52 6.29 4.62 6.06
C TYR A 52 7.44 3.69 5.60
N GLU A 53 7.14 2.46 5.21
CA GLU A 53 8.15 1.55 4.66
C GLU A 53 8.73 2.07 3.35
N GLY A 54 7.89 2.64 2.49
CA GLY A 54 8.33 3.33 1.27
C GLY A 54 9.25 4.51 1.56
N LEU A 55 8.90 5.34 2.55
CA LEU A 55 9.74 6.45 3.01
C LEU A 55 11.08 5.97 3.57
N LYS A 56 11.07 4.97 4.47
CA LYS A 56 12.30 4.38 5.04
C LYS A 56 13.21 3.79 3.96
N ARG A 57 12.61 3.13 2.98
CA ARG A 57 13.34 2.58 1.84
C ARG A 57 14.01 3.69 1.04
N ALA A 58 13.31 4.80 0.79
CA ALA A 58 13.89 5.96 0.11
C ALA A 58 15.07 6.54 0.89
N GLY A 59 14.95 6.69 2.21
CA GLY A 59 16.06 7.13 3.06
C GLY A 59 17.31 6.25 2.90
N ARG A 60 17.13 4.92 2.92
CA ARG A 60 18.27 3.97 2.79
C ARG A 60 18.85 3.90 1.39
N GLU A 61 18.01 3.85 0.35
CA GLU A 61 18.45 3.58 -1.03
C GLU A 61 18.82 4.85 -1.80
N LEU A 62 18.27 6.01 -1.42
CA LEU A 62 18.50 7.28 -2.11
C LEU A 62 19.37 8.25 -1.32
N GLY A 63 19.76 7.90 -0.08
CA GLY A 63 20.62 8.72 0.77
C GLY A 63 20.00 10.07 1.18
N ILE A 64 18.68 10.12 1.40
CA ILE A 64 17.94 11.33 1.75
C ILE A 64 17.58 11.38 3.23
N GLU A 65 17.38 12.61 3.78
CA GLU A 65 16.82 12.79 5.11
C GLU A 65 15.31 12.51 5.10
N THR A 66 14.84 11.69 6.03
CA THR A 66 13.41 11.32 6.12
C THR A 66 12.84 11.58 7.49
N ARG A 67 11.55 11.95 7.54
CA ARG A 67 10.78 12.13 8.78
C ARG A 67 9.36 11.62 8.63
N VAL A 68 8.83 10.97 9.66
CA VAL A 68 7.40 10.68 9.79
C VAL A 68 6.80 11.51 10.92
N VAL A 69 5.57 11.97 10.72
CA VAL A 69 4.75 12.65 11.73
C VAL A 69 3.41 11.94 11.79
N GLU A 70 3.08 11.43 12.95
CA GLU A 70 1.79 10.78 13.20
C GLU A 70 0.72 11.82 13.54
N SER A 71 -0.49 11.61 13.03
CA SER A 71 -1.66 12.45 13.32
C SER A 71 -2.60 11.71 14.26
N ALA A 72 -2.89 12.31 15.40
CA ALA A 72 -3.84 11.75 16.37
C ALA A 72 -5.29 12.09 16.01
N SER A 73 -5.49 13.14 15.23
CA SER A 73 -6.80 13.59 14.77
C SER A 73 -6.70 14.33 13.43
N THR A 74 -7.81 14.51 12.75
CA THR A 74 -7.88 15.30 11.50
C THR A 74 -7.49 16.76 11.70
N ALA A 75 -7.62 17.30 12.93
CA ALA A 75 -7.22 18.66 13.27
C ALA A 75 -5.69 18.85 13.23
N ASP A 76 -4.92 17.78 13.29
CA ASP A 76 -3.44 17.83 13.29
C ASP A 76 -2.86 18.00 11.89
N TYR A 77 -3.58 17.68 10.82
CA TYR A 77 -3.04 17.65 9.46
C TYR A 77 -2.46 18.98 9.02
N VAL A 78 -3.23 20.07 9.07
CA VAL A 78 -2.76 21.41 8.65
C VAL A 78 -1.59 21.91 9.49
N PRO A 79 -1.62 21.83 10.84
CA PRO A 79 -0.46 22.15 11.69
C PRO A 79 0.78 21.33 11.35
N ASN A 80 0.65 20.02 11.10
CA ASN A 80 1.75 19.13 10.75
C ASN A 80 2.40 19.57 9.44
N TYR A 81 1.62 19.79 8.38
CA TYR A 81 2.12 20.30 7.11
C TYR A 81 2.87 21.63 7.27
N ALA A 82 2.24 22.61 7.92
CA ALA A 82 2.84 23.92 8.12
C ALA A 82 4.13 23.86 8.96
N SER A 83 4.23 22.93 9.90
CA SER A 83 5.43 22.72 10.70
C SER A 83 6.58 22.18 9.85
N LEU A 84 6.30 21.17 9.00
CA LEU A 84 7.30 20.55 8.13
C LEU A 84 7.82 21.52 7.06
N VAL A 85 6.94 22.35 6.49
CA VAL A 85 7.37 23.44 5.57
C VAL A 85 8.35 24.40 6.25
N ARG A 86 8.02 24.86 7.47
CA ARG A 86 8.93 25.75 8.23
C ARG A 86 10.26 25.10 8.60
N GLN A 87 10.31 23.77 8.68
CA GLN A 87 11.54 23.01 8.91
C GLN A 87 12.35 22.76 7.63
N GLY A 88 11.86 23.22 6.47
CA GLY A 88 12.56 23.15 5.19
C GLY A 88 12.56 21.76 4.53
N TYR A 89 11.47 20.97 4.67
CA TYR A 89 11.29 19.75 3.91
C TYR A 89 10.92 20.09 2.45
N ASP A 90 11.60 19.46 1.49
CA ASP A 90 11.42 19.69 0.05
C ASP A 90 10.15 19.02 -0.48
N LEU A 91 9.80 17.86 0.07
CA LEU A 91 8.61 17.10 -0.26
C LEU A 91 7.89 16.68 1.02
N ILE A 92 6.59 16.91 1.06
CA ILE A 92 5.73 16.46 2.16
C ILE A 92 4.63 15.57 1.60
N ILE A 93 4.55 14.34 2.11
CA ILE A 93 3.62 13.31 1.67
C ILE A 93 2.51 13.19 2.72
N GLY A 94 1.28 13.42 2.31
CA GLY A 94 0.08 13.09 3.09
C GLY A 94 -0.40 11.69 2.74
N VAL A 95 -0.85 10.95 3.73
CA VAL A 95 -1.33 9.58 3.57
C VAL A 95 -2.81 9.52 3.94
N GLY A 96 -3.70 9.26 2.97
CA GLY A 96 -5.11 8.99 3.22
C GLY A 96 -6.08 10.05 2.72
N PHE A 97 -7.28 9.56 2.37
CA PHE A 97 -8.35 10.35 1.75
C PHE A 97 -8.81 11.51 2.63
N ALA A 98 -8.86 11.31 3.95
CA ALA A 98 -9.32 12.35 4.90
C ALA A 98 -8.41 13.60 4.93
N GLN A 99 -7.19 13.53 4.40
CA GLN A 99 -6.26 14.67 4.36
C GLN A 99 -6.48 15.60 3.16
N GLY A 100 -7.41 15.30 2.25
CA GLY A 100 -7.61 16.03 0.99
C GLY A 100 -7.74 17.55 1.17
N ASP A 101 -8.66 18.02 2.01
CA ASP A 101 -8.86 19.47 2.24
C ASP A 101 -7.66 20.12 2.95
N ALA A 102 -7.00 19.37 3.83
CA ALA A 102 -5.85 19.87 4.60
C ALA A 102 -4.63 20.08 3.69
N ILE A 103 -4.35 19.12 2.78
CA ILE A 103 -3.22 19.23 1.88
C ILE A 103 -3.48 20.24 0.75
N ASP A 104 -4.72 20.36 0.28
CA ASP A 104 -5.13 21.41 -0.67
C ASP A 104 -4.85 22.80 -0.08
N THR A 105 -5.22 23.01 1.19
CA THR A 105 -4.93 24.24 1.93
C THR A 105 -3.43 24.47 2.09
N ALA A 106 -2.67 23.44 2.46
CA ALA A 106 -1.22 23.55 2.66
C ALA A 106 -0.49 23.82 1.35
N ALA A 107 -0.77 23.07 0.29
CA ALA A 107 -0.13 23.23 -1.00
C ALA A 107 -0.44 24.59 -1.64
N THR A 108 -1.65 25.09 -1.49
CA THR A 108 -2.03 26.45 -1.93
C THR A 108 -1.28 27.54 -1.16
N ARG A 109 -1.11 27.37 0.16
CA ARG A 109 -0.43 28.35 1.02
C ARG A 109 1.08 28.36 0.84
N PHE A 110 1.68 27.23 0.46
CA PHE A 110 3.13 27.05 0.37
C PHE A 110 3.53 26.58 -1.04
N PRO A 111 3.44 27.45 -2.05
CA PRO A 111 3.61 27.08 -3.46
C PRO A 111 5.03 26.61 -3.82
N ASP A 112 6.05 26.97 -3.03
CA ASP A 112 7.44 26.58 -3.25
C ASP A 112 7.78 25.19 -2.69
N THR A 113 6.92 24.63 -1.82
CA THR A 113 7.08 23.27 -1.27
C THR A 113 6.31 22.27 -2.13
N LYS A 114 6.89 21.11 -2.37
CA LYS A 114 6.24 20.03 -3.11
C LYS A 114 5.39 19.17 -2.18
N PHE A 115 4.22 18.76 -2.66
CA PHE A 115 3.30 17.91 -1.90
C PHE A 115 2.89 16.68 -2.70
N VAL A 116 2.62 15.62 -1.97
CA VAL A 116 2.04 14.38 -2.49
C VAL A 116 0.89 13.97 -1.58
N ILE A 117 -0.17 13.43 -2.13
CA ILE A 117 -1.28 12.87 -1.36
C ILE A 117 -1.65 11.49 -1.88
N VAL A 118 -1.73 10.52 -0.97
CA VAL A 118 -2.21 9.17 -1.27
C VAL A 118 -3.73 9.15 -1.18
N ASP A 119 -4.37 8.52 -2.17
CA ASP A 119 -5.82 8.29 -2.26
C ASP A 119 -6.70 9.50 -2.58
N VAL A 120 -6.11 10.63 -2.89
CA VAL A 120 -6.87 11.84 -3.27
C VAL A 120 -6.59 12.20 -4.72
N ASP A 121 -7.65 12.36 -5.48
CA ASP A 121 -7.59 12.95 -6.82
C ASP A 121 -7.34 14.46 -6.71
N GLN A 122 -6.11 14.89 -6.99
CA GLN A 122 -5.75 16.29 -6.88
C GLN A 122 -6.52 17.18 -7.86
N THR A 123 -7.03 16.62 -8.97
CA THR A 123 -7.83 17.38 -9.94
C THR A 123 -9.26 17.64 -9.45
N ALA A 124 -9.72 16.92 -8.44
CA ALA A 124 -11.01 17.10 -7.80
C ALA A 124 -10.96 18.02 -6.57
N LEU A 125 -9.77 18.48 -6.17
CA LEU A 125 -9.59 19.41 -5.06
C LEU A 125 -10.05 20.81 -5.44
N LYS A 126 -10.38 21.59 -4.44
CA LYS A 126 -10.95 22.95 -4.62
C LYS A 126 -10.00 23.89 -5.35
N HIS A 127 -8.70 23.87 -5.04
CA HIS A 127 -7.74 24.81 -5.58
C HIS A 127 -6.81 24.19 -6.63
N THR A 128 -6.79 22.87 -6.77
CA THR A 128 -5.94 22.13 -7.72
C THR A 128 -4.49 22.67 -7.79
N PRO A 129 -3.76 22.71 -6.66
CA PRO A 129 -2.46 23.37 -6.60
C PRO A 129 -1.43 22.70 -7.50
N PRO A 130 -0.62 23.47 -8.28
CA PRO A 130 0.30 22.91 -9.26
C PRO A 130 1.52 22.22 -8.64
N ASN A 131 1.75 22.38 -7.35
CA ASN A 131 2.82 21.75 -6.57
C ASN A 131 2.38 20.48 -5.82
N LEU A 132 1.22 19.92 -6.15
CA LEU A 132 0.66 18.71 -5.55
C LEU A 132 0.54 17.58 -6.58
N VAL A 133 0.86 16.35 -6.16
CA VAL A 133 0.63 15.11 -6.93
C VAL A 133 -0.31 14.20 -6.14
N GLY A 134 -1.35 13.70 -6.79
CA GLY A 134 -2.22 12.64 -6.27
C GLY A 134 -1.69 11.25 -6.64
N LEU A 135 -1.59 10.34 -5.68
CA LEU A 135 -1.29 8.93 -5.91
C LEU A 135 -2.58 8.13 -5.77
N LEU A 136 -3.09 7.66 -6.89
CA LEU A 136 -4.35 6.92 -6.96
C LEU A 136 -4.09 5.44 -7.23
N PHE A 137 -4.99 4.60 -6.76
CA PHE A 137 -4.91 3.17 -7.00
C PHE A 137 -6.20 2.64 -7.64
N LYS A 138 -6.07 1.56 -8.38
CA LYS A 138 -7.20 0.80 -8.89
C LYS A 138 -7.53 -0.34 -7.94
N GLU A 139 -7.95 0.03 -6.73
CA GLU A 139 -8.26 -0.91 -5.66
C GLU A 139 -9.30 -1.95 -6.08
N GLN A 140 -10.23 -1.57 -6.98
CA GLN A 140 -11.23 -2.46 -7.52
C GLN A 140 -10.62 -3.66 -8.27
N GLU A 141 -9.41 -3.53 -8.85
CA GLU A 141 -8.77 -4.64 -9.56
C GLU A 141 -8.30 -5.73 -8.58
N ALA A 142 -7.64 -5.36 -7.47
CA ALA A 142 -7.27 -6.32 -6.41
C ALA A 142 -8.51 -6.85 -5.68
N GLY A 143 -9.49 -5.98 -5.41
CA GLY A 143 -10.78 -6.38 -4.86
C GLY A 143 -11.46 -7.43 -5.72
N TYR A 144 -11.46 -7.27 -7.03
CA TYR A 144 -12.06 -8.21 -7.98
C TYR A 144 -11.40 -9.60 -7.92
N LEU A 145 -10.07 -9.65 -7.94
CA LEU A 145 -9.33 -10.90 -7.81
C LEU A 145 -9.64 -11.60 -6.48
N ALA A 146 -9.62 -10.85 -5.38
CA ALA A 146 -9.96 -11.37 -4.06
C ALA A 146 -11.41 -11.89 -3.99
N GLY A 147 -12.34 -11.16 -4.63
CA GLY A 147 -13.74 -11.55 -4.72
C GLY A 147 -13.98 -12.77 -5.59
N TYR A 148 -13.29 -12.87 -6.72
CA TYR A 148 -13.37 -14.03 -7.60
C TYR A 148 -12.92 -15.30 -6.85
N LEU A 149 -11.76 -15.24 -6.18
CA LEU A 149 -11.27 -16.34 -5.37
C LEU A 149 -12.23 -16.66 -4.20
N ALA A 150 -12.79 -15.64 -3.54
CA ALA A 150 -13.80 -15.83 -2.50
C ALA A 150 -15.05 -16.54 -3.02
N GLY A 151 -15.50 -16.22 -4.24
CA GLY A 151 -16.62 -16.89 -4.88
C GLY A 151 -16.35 -18.37 -5.16
N LEU A 152 -15.15 -18.71 -5.66
CA LEU A 152 -14.74 -20.10 -5.89
C LEU A 152 -14.73 -20.91 -4.58
N GLU A 153 -14.13 -20.34 -3.51
CA GLU A 153 -14.09 -20.97 -2.19
C GLU A 153 -15.48 -21.08 -1.54
N ALA A 154 -16.35 -20.10 -1.73
CA ALA A 154 -17.75 -20.16 -1.29
C ALA A 154 -18.49 -21.31 -1.99
N LYS A 155 -18.35 -21.43 -3.31
CA LYS A 155 -18.93 -22.54 -4.10
C LYS A 155 -18.44 -23.90 -3.59
N ARG A 156 -17.17 -24.04 -3.28
CA ARG A 156 -16.55 -25.26 -2.73
C ARG A 156 -17.13 -25.62 -1.36
N ALA A 157 -17.41 -24.61 -0.54
CA ALA A 157 -18.03 -24.77 0.78
C ALA A 157 -19.57 -24.94 0.72
N ASN A 158 -20.18 -24.94 -0.47
CA ASN A 158 -21.64 -24.86 -0.68
C ASN A 158 -22.27 -23.66 0.03
N ALA A 159 -21.53 -22.56 0.13
CA ALA A 159 -21.99 -21.31 0.72
C ALA A 159 -22.56 -20.37 -0.38
N THR A 160 -23.56 -19.60 0.02
CA THR A 160 -24.25 -18.63 -0.86
C THR A 160 -23.99 -17.19 -0.48
N THR A 161 -23.20 -16.97 0.59
CA THR A 161 -23.03 -15.63 1.17
C THR A 161 -21.56 -15.39 1.52
N ILE A 162 -21.09 -14.20 1.18
CA ILE A 162 -19.78 -13.65 1.60
C ILE A 162 -19.97 -12.27 2.21
N GLY A 163 -18.97 -11.81 2.97
CA GLY A 163 -19.06 -10.55 3.71
C GLY A 163 -17.88 -9.63 3.43
N SER A 164 -18.06 -8.34 3.72
CA SER A 164 -17.01 -7.33 3.76
C SER A 164 -17.23 -6.34 4.90
N VAL A 165 -16.14 -5.91 5.53
CA VAL A 165 -16.12 -4.93 6.61
C VAL A 165 -15.22 -3.78 6.19
N GLY A 166 -15.81 -2.61 5.92
CA GLY A 166 -15.09 -1.38 5.65
C GLY A 166 -14.83 -0.57 6.92
N GLY A 167 -13.80 0.27 6.91
CA GLY A 167 -13.61 1.32 7.91
C GLY A 167 -14.63 2.44 7.71
N PHE A 168 -14.23 3.53 7.09
CA PHE A 168 -15.15 4.59 6.67
C PHE A 168 -15.65 4.36 5.24
N LYS A 169 -16.83 4.92 4.94
CA LYS A 169 -17.36 4.94 3.58
C LYS A 169 -16.64 6.02 2.76
N GLU A 170 -15.52 5.63 2.18
CA GLU A 170 -14.65 6.50 1.38
C GLU A 170 -14.39 5.86 0.00
N PRO A 171 -14.06 6.66 -1.04
CA PRO A 171 -13.89 6.13 -2.39
C PRO A 171 -12.87 4.97 -2.51
N PRO A 172 -11.69 4.98 -1.85
CA PRO A 172 -10.76 3.85 -1.90
C PRO A 172 -11.33 2.57 -1.30
N VAL A 173 -12.03 2.69 -0.16
CA VAL A 173 -12.69 1.56 0.51
C VAL A 173 -13.82 1.00 -0.36
N ASP A 174 -14.67 1.88 -0.89
CA ASP A 174 -15.78 1.48 -1.76
C ASP A 174 -15.27 0.81 -3.05
N ARG A 175 -14.13 1.25 -3.63
CA ARG A 175 -13.53 0.59 -4.81
C ARG A 175 -13.08 -0.84 -4.51
N PHE A 176 -12.39 -1.10 -3.41
CA PHE A 176 -12.05 -2.46 -3.00
C PHE A 176 -13.28 -3.34 -2.87
N ILE A 177 -14.31 -2.87 -2.15
CA ILE A 177 -15.53 -3.64 -1.88
C ILE A 177 -16.35 -3.86 -3.17
N ALA A 178 -16.45 -2.85 -4.04
CA ALA A 178 -17.14 -2.96 -5.32
C ALA A 178 -16.47 -4.02 -6.23
N GLY A 179 -15.14 -4.00 -6.31
CA GLY A 179 -14.38 -5.03 -7.00
C GLY A 179 -14.63 -6.41 -6.41
N TYR A 180 -14.54 -6.56 -5.10
CA TYR A 180 -14.77 -7.81 -4.38
C TYR A 180 -16.15 -8.41 -4.68
N GLN A 181 -17.19 -7.60 -4.60
CA GLN A 181 -18.54 -8.05 -4.90
C GLN A 181 -18.70 -8.44 -6.38
N ALA A 182 -18.08 -7.69 -7.30
CA ALA A 182 -18.17 -7.98 -8.73
C ALA A 182 -17.44 -9.27 -9.09
N GLY A 183 -16.23 -9.48 -8.58
CA GLY A 183 -15.47 -10.71 -8.80
C GLY A 183 -16.17 -11.95 -8.25
N ALA A 184 -16.76 -11.85 -7.06
CA ALA A 184 -17.52 -12.95 -6.47
C ALA A 184 -18.75 -13.31 -7.30
N ARG A 185 -19.48 -12.34 -7.86
CA ARG A 185 -20.63 -12.57 -8.74
C ARG A 185 -20.23 -13.11 -10.10
N GLU A 186 -19.04 -12.80 -10.61
CA GLU A 186 -18.48 -13.44 -11.82
C GLU A 186 -18.23 -14.93 -11.56
N ALA A 187 -17.61 -15.28 -10.42
CA ALA A 187 -17.33 -16.67 -10.07
C ALA A 187 -18.60 -17.47 -9.75
N VAL A 188 -19.56 -16.86 -9.08
CA VAL A 188 -20.82 -17.48 -8.64
C VAL A 188 -21.98 -16.52 -8.85
N PRO A 189 -22.69 -16.61 -9.98
CA PRO A 189 -23.88 -15.81 -10.21
C PRO A 189 -24.93 -16.00 -9.11
N GLY A 190 -25.39 -14.89 -8.53
CA GLY A 190 -26.40 -14.89 -7.47
C GLY A 190 -25.84 -15.02 -6.04
N ILE A 191 -24.52 -15.05 -5.85
CA ILE A 191 -23.94 -15.00 -4.49
C ILE A 191 -24.37 -13.74 -3.75
N GLU A 192 -24.81 -13.89 -2.51
CA GLU A 192 -25.14 -12.78 -1.62
C GLU A 192 -23.86 -12.12 -1.09
N THR A 193 -23.80 -10.79 -1.15
CA THR A 193 -22.67 -10.01 -0.65
C THR A 193 -23.12 -9.07 0.45
N LEU A 194 -22.72 -9.35 1.69
CA LEU A 194 -22.98 -8.50 2.84
C LEU A 194 -21.90 -7.43 2.95
N ASN A 195 -22.27 -6.23 3.40
CA ASN A 195 -21.30 -5.16 3.66
C ASN A 195 -21.68 -4.37 4.91
N GLY A 196 -20.69 -3.87 5.65
CA GLY A 196 -20.87 -2.97 6.78
C GLY A 196 -19.64 -2.08 6.96
N TYR A 197 -19.83 -0.89 7.55
CA TYR A 197 -18.75 0.04 7.88
C TYR A 197 -18.67 0.22 9.38
N SER A 198 -17.44 0.14 9.93
CA SER A 198 -17.19 0.34 11.37
C SER A 198 -17.22 1.81 11.78
N SER A 199 -16.98 2.72 10.83
CA SER A 199 -16.68 4.13 11.06
C SER A 199 -15.51 4.32 12.05
N ASP A 200 -14.51 3.44 11.94
CA ASP A 200 -13.33 3.43 12.80
C ASP A 200 -12.15 2.76 12.09
N TRP A 201 -10.93 3.26 12.31
CA TRP A 201 -9.71 2.65 11.75
C TRP A 201 -8.93 1.79 12.74
N ASP A 202 -9.22 1.89 14.05
CA ASP A 202 -8.41 1.28 15.11
C ASP A 202 -9.17 0.26 15.98
N ASP A 203 -10.45 0.50 16.26
CA ASP A 203 -11.24 -0.33 17.18
C ASP A 203 -11.55 -1.71 16.60
N GLN A 204 -10.69 -2.68 16.90
CA GLN A 204 -10.85 -4.06 16.44
C GLN A 204 -12.14 -4.72 16.92
N ALA A 205 -12.70 -4.30 18.06
CA ALA A 205 -13.95 -4.88 18.57
C ALA A 205 -15.13 -4.54 17.64
N LYS A 206 -15.20 -3.31 17.12
CA LYS A 206 -16.23 -2.91 16.16
C LYS A 206 -16.19 -3.73 14.87
N CYS A 207 -15.02 -3.91 14.29
CA CYS A 207 -14.86 -4.71 13.08
C CYS A 207 -15.12 -6.19 13.33
N LYS A 208 -14.75 -6.71 14.52
CA LYS A 208 -15.05 -8.08 14.94
C LYS A 208 -16.55 -8.31 15.05
N GLU A 209 -17.29 -7.39 15.67
CA GLU A 209 -18.75 -7.48 15.82
C GLU A 209 -19.45 -7.50 14.45
N LEU A 210 -19.06 -6.60 13.53
CA LEU A 210 -19.59 -6.59 12.16
C LEU A 210 -19.35 -7.91 11.44
N ALA A 211 -18.12 -8.43 11.51
CA ALA A 211 -17.77 -9.71 10.91
C ALA A 211 -18.56 -10.88 11.51
N LEU A 212 -18.66 -10.95 12.83
CA LEU A 212 -19.46 -12.00 13.52
C LEU A 212 -20.94 -11.94 13.11
N ASN A 213 -21.51 -10.75 12.94
CA ASN A 213 -22.88 -10.59 12.46
C ASN A 213 -23.03 -11.12 11.01
N GLN A 214 -22.10 -10.81 10.12
CA GLN A 214 -22.12 -11.31 8.75
C GLN A 214 -21.95 -12.83 8.71
N ILE A 215 -21.05 -13.39 9.52
CA ILE A 215 -20.84 -14.84 9.63
C ILE A 215 -22.10 -15.54 10.17
N ALA A 216 -22.77 -14.97 11.18
CA ALA A 216 -24.04 -15.48 11.69
C ALA A 216 -25.16 -15.48 10.65
N ARG A 217 -25.07 -14.62 9.62
CA ARG A 217 -25.97 -14.58 8.46
C ARG A 217 -25.52 -15.47 7.31
N GLY A 218 -24.48 -16.30 7.52
CA GLY A 218 -24.04 -17.32 6.56
C GLY A 218 -22.78 -16.97 5.77
N ALA A 219 -22.12 -15.82 6.01
CA ALA A 219 -20.89 -15.50 5.33
C ALA A 219 -19.77 -16.49 5.69
N GLN A 220 -19.19 -17.15 4.68
CA GLN A 220 -18.08 -18.08 4.85
C GLN A 220 -16.72 -17.48 4.52
N ILE A 221 -16.72 -16.30 3.94
CA ILE A 221 -15.54 -15.48 3.67
C ILE A 221 -15.83 -14.04 4.12
N VAL A 222 -14.89 -13.41 4.82
CA VAL A 222 -15.00 -11.99 5.23
C VAL A 222 -13.78 -11.23 4.74
N PHE A 223 -14.01 -10.24 3.91
CA PHE A 223 -12.98 -9.31 3.44
C PHE A 223 -12.96 -8.05 4.32
N GLN A 224 -11.82 -7.77 4.94
CA GLN A 224 -11.63 -6.53 5.69
C GLN A 224 -10.99 -5.43 4.84
N VAL A 225 -11.52 -4.22 4.94
CA VAL A 225 -11.01 -2.98 4.31
C VAL A 225 -11.10 -1.85 5.35
N ALA A 226 -10.43 -2.04 6.49
CA ALA A 226 -10.67 -1.21 7.68
C ALA A 226 -9.40 -0.95 8.52
N GLY A 227 -8.21 -0.95 7.90
CA GLY A 227 -6.96 -0.68 8.60
C GLY A 227 -6.74 -1.58 9.83
N GLY A 228 -6.31 -1.01 10.94
CA GLY A 228 -6.10 -1.72 12.21
C GLY A 228 -7.37 -2.35 12.79
N CYS A 229 -8.53 -1.69 12.64
CA CYS A 229 -9.84 -2.24 13.01
C CYS A 229 -10.11 -3.58 12.32
N GLY A 230 -9.74 -3.69 11.04
CA GLY A 230 -9.94 -4.88 10.21
C GLY A 230 -9.28 -6.16 10.74
N LEU A 231 -8.25 -6.04 11.57
CA LEU A 231 -7.64 -7.19 12.26
C LEU A 231 -8.67 -7.91 13.14
N GLY A 232 -9.62 -7.18 13.71
CA GLY A 232 -10.75 -7.76 14.45
C GLY A 232 -11.67 -8.61 13.57
N ALA A 233 -11.90 -8.21 12.31
CA ALA A 233 -12.68 -9.03 11.38
C ALA A 233 -11.96 -10.33 10.99
N LEU A 234 -10.63 -10.29 10.82
CA LEU A 234 -9.80 -11.48 10.59
C LEU A 234 -9.79 -12.39 11.83
N ASP A 235 -9.80 -11.82 13.05
CA ASP A 235 -9.91 -12.58 14.28
C ASP A 235 -11.27 -13.29 14.40
N ALA A 236 -12.36 -12.62 14.01
CA ALA A 236 -13.70 -13.25 13.91
C ALA A 236 -13.70 -14.43 12.92
N ALA A 237 -13.08 -14.26 11.75
CA ALA A 237 -12.96 -15.33 10.77
C ALA A 237 -12.21 -16.55 11.32
N ARG A 238 -11.09 -16.31 12.03
CA ARG A 238 -10.34 -17.35 12.73
C ARG A 238 -11.20 -18.07 13.77
N GLU A 239 -11.90 -17.32 14.63
CA GLU A 239 -12.72 -17.86 15.71
C GLU A 239 -13.86 -18.77 15.19
N LYS A 240 -14.44 -18.38 14.06
CA LYS A 240 -15.56 -19.08 13.44
C LYS A 240 -15.14 -20.12 12.39
N ASN A 241 -13.84 -20.32 12.18
CA ASN A 241 -13.29 -21.23 11.16
C ASN A 241 -13.80 -20.95 9.74
N VAL A 242 -13.96 -19.68 9.38
CA VAL A 242 -14.25 -19.21 8.03
C VAL A 242 -13.03 -18.51 7.45
N TRP A 243 -13.02 -18.24 6.15
CA TRP A 243 -11.95 -17.52 5.52
C TRP A 243 -11.97 -16.01 5.82
N GLY A 244 -10.79 -15.44 6.09
CA GLY A 244 -10.55 -14.01 6.11
C GLY A 244 -9.75 -13.59 4.89
N ILE A 245 -9.99 -12.38 4.38
CA ILE A 245 -9.18 -11.74 3.34
C ILE A 245 -8.65 -10.43 3.90
N GLY A 246 -7.32 -10.25 3.81
CA GLY A 246 -6.63 -9.04 4.25
C GLY A 246 -6.65 -7.93 3.21
N VAL A 247 -6.14 -6.75 3.59
CA VAL A 247 -6.06 -5.56 2.72
C VAL A 247 -4.70 -4.88 2.84
N ASP A 248 -4.33 -4.11 1.84
CA ASP A 248 -3.13 -3.29 1.68
C ASP A 248 -1.83 -4.11 1.69
N ALA A 249 -1.46 -4.71 2.83
CA ALA A 249 -0.31 -5.58 2.98
C ALA A 249 -0.68 -7.06 2.84
N ASP A 250 0.33 -7.93 2.62
CA ASP A 250 0.12 -9.37 2.76
C ASP A 250 -0.03 -9.73 4.25
N GLN A 251 -1.25 -10.04 4.65
CA GLN A 251 -1.61 -10.40 6.03
C GLN A 251 -1.66 -11.91 6.28
N SER A 252 -1.12 -12.72 5.39
CA SER A 252 -1.04 -14.19 5.53
C SER A 252 -0.32 -14.66 6.80
N PHE A 253 0.55 -13.82 7.37
CA PHE A 253 1.24 -14.08 8.62
C PHE A 253 0.31 -14.19 9.84
N LEU A 254 -0.94 -13.72 9.75
CA LEU A 254 -1.94 -13.81 10.83
C LEU A 254 -2.46 -15.24 11.03
N GLY A 255 -2.24 -16.11 10.06
CA GLY A 255 -2.54 -17.52 10.22
C GLY A 255 -3.25 -18.18 9.03
N PRO A 256 -3.48 -19.50 9.13
CA PRO A 256 -3.99 -20.31 8.02
C PRO A 256 -5.46 -20.07 7.66
N HIS A 257 -6.16 -19.21 8.38
CA HIS A 257 -7.51 -18.73 8.09
C HIS A 257 -7.52 -17.56 7.10
N VAL A 258 -6.37 -16.96 6.80
CA VAL A 258 -6.26 -15.92 5.78
C VAL A 258 -6.15 -16.59 4.42
N LEU A 259 -7.17 -16.38 3.58
CA LEU A 259 -7.24 -16.91 2.22
C LEU A 259 -6.20 -16.25 1.31
N THR A 260 -6.17 -14.94 1.33
CA THR A 260 -5.24 -14.05 0.65
C THR A 260 -5.39 -12.63 1.20
N SER A 261 -4.73 -11.65 0.55
CA SER A 261 -4.90 -10.22 0.84
C SER A 261 -5.01 -9.42 -0.46
N ALA A 262 -5.95 -8.50 -0.55
CA ALA A 262 -6.01 -7.54 -1.65
C ALA A 262 -4.97 -6.43 -1.40
N GLN A 263 -3.80 -6.56 -2.01
CA GLN A 263 -2.67 -5.68 -1.76
C GLN A 263 -2.79 -4.34 -2.51
N LYS A 264 -2.29 -3.30 -1.85
CA LYS A 264 -2.15 -1.95 -2.38
C LYS A 264 -0.73 -1.46 -2.06
N ARG A 265 0.10 -1.35 -3.09
CA ARG A 265 1.54 -1.11 -2.97
C ARG A 265 1.84 0.38 -2.71
N VAL A 266 1.34 0.88 -1.57
CA VAL A 266 1.60 2.26 -1.13
C VAL A 266 3.10 2.49 -0.91
N ASP A 267 3.80 1.48 -0.41
CA ASP A 267 5.25 1.45 -0.26
C ASP A 267 5.98 1.77 -1.57
N GLU A 268 5.58 1.13 -2.64
CA GLU A 268 6.18 1.31 -3.96
C GLU A 268 5.81 2.67 -4.57
N ALA A 269 4.56 3.11 -4.41
CA ALA A 269 4.12 4.40 -4.92
C ALA A 269 4.85 5.56 -4.25
N VAL A 270 5.01 5.52 -2.93
CA VAL A 270 5.77 6.51 -2.15
C VAL A 270 7.24 6.51 -2.58
N PHE A 271 7.87 5.33 -2.63
CA PHE A 271 9.27 5.21 -3.02
C PHE A 271 9.55 5.73 -4.44
N ARG A 272 8.75 5.32 -5.43
CA ARG A 272 8.89 5.80 -6.83
C ARG A 272 8.72 7.30 -6.94
N THR A 273 7.79 7.87 -6.21
CA THR A 273 7.54 9.32 -6.22
C THR A 273 8.71 10.10 -5.63
N ILE A 274 9.28 9.62 -4.52
CA ILE A 274 10.48 10.22 -3.93
C ILE A 274 11.67 10.11 -4.90
N ARG A 275 11.87 8.96 -5.53
CA ARG A 275 12.91 8.76 -6.55
C ARG A 275 12.75 9.77 -7.69
N THR A 276 11.51 10.00 -8.18
CA THR A 276 11.26 11.00 -9.23
C THR A 276 11.74 12.41 -8.83
N LEU A 277 11.61 12.75 -7.53
CA LEU A 277 12.14 14.02 -7.01
C LEU A 277 13.67 14.05 -7.02
N VAL A 278 14.31 13.01 -6.48
CA VAL A 278 15.77 12.89 -6.39
C VAL A 278 16.43 12.90 -7.77
N ASP A 279 15.79 12.27 -8.76
CA ASP A 279 16.23 12.23 -10.15
C ASP A 279 15.99 13.56 -10.91
N GLY A 280 15.42 14.57 -10.25
CA GLY A 280 15.13 15.88 -10.87
C GLY A 280 13.95 15.86 -11.86
N ASN A 281 13.16 14.79 -11.89
CA ASN A 281 12.04 14.58 -12.80
C ASN A 281 10.66 14.91 -12.20
N TRP A 282 10.62 15.56 -11.04
CA TRP A 282 9.37 15.91 -10.36
C TRP A 282 8.47 16.79 -11.25
N ARG A 283 7.19 16.45 -11.28
CA ARG A 283 6.13 17.26 -11.91
C ARG A 283 4.90 17.24 -11.02
N GLY A 284 4.43 18.40 -10.59
CA GLY A 284 3.19 18.56 -9.85
C GLY A 284 1.98 18.82 -10.75
N GLY A 285 0.80 19.00 -10.14
CA GLY A 285 -0.45 19.31 -10.83
C GLY A 285 -1.06 18.12 -11.57
N LEU A 286 -0.75 16.88 -11.19
CA LEU A 286 -1.21 15.67 -11.86
C LEU A 286 -1.51 14.53 -10.86
N ASN A 287 -2.19 13.50 -11.35
CA ASN A 287 -2.33 12.23 -10.66
C ASN A 287 -1.44 11.16 -11.28
N VAL A 288 -0.91 10.26 -10.45
CA VAL A 288 -0.27 9.02 -10.87
C VAL A 288 -1.16 7.87 -10.41
N THR A 289 -1.57 7.01 -11.34
CA THR A 289 -2.47 5.88 -11.02
C THR A 289 -1.74 4.55 -11.09
N PHE A 290 -1.93 3.73 -10.06
CA PHE A 290 -1.31 2.43 -9.87
C PHE A 290 -2.40 1.34 -9.90
N GLY A 291 -2.35 0.49 -10.90
CA GLY A 291 -3.22 -0.68 -11.04
C GLY A 291 -2.41 -1.97 -11.14
N LEU A 292 -3.05 -3.08 -11.52
CA LEU A 292 -2.38 -4.35 -11.80
C LEU A 292 -1.29 -4.21 -12.88
N ALA A 293 -1.55 -3.45 -13.93
CA ALA A 293 -0.59 -3.25 -15.03
C ALA A 293 0.68 -2.48 -14.60
N GLN A 294 0.64 -1.74 -13.51
CA GLN A 294 1.78 -1.00 -12.92
C GLN A 294 2.34 -1.71 -11.67
N ASP A 295 1.84 -2.91 -11.34
CA ASP A 295 2.15 -3.64 -10.11
C ASP A 295 1.86 -2.81 -8.84
N GLY A 296 0.89 -1.91 -8.93
CA GLY A 296 0.45 -1.06 -7.82
C GLY A 296 -0.61 -1.69 -6.93
N VAL A 297 -1.29 -2.70 -7.43
CA VAL A 297 -2.19 -3.58 -6.67
C VAL A 297 -1.95 -5.03 -7.07
N ALA A 298 -2.23 -5.97 -6.19
CA ALA A 298 -2.01 -7.40 -6.41
C ALA A 298 -2.83 -8.24 -5.43
N LEU A 299 -2.76 -9.57 -5.55
CA LEU A 299 -3.04 -10.46 -4.42
C LEU A 299 -1.76 -10.75 -3.65
N GLY A 300 -1.89 -10.84 -2.33
CA GLY A 300 -0.87 -11.39 -1.44
C GLY A 300 -0.77 -12.91 -1.58
N LYS A 301 -0.01 -13.51 -0.68
CA LYS A 301 0.12 -14.97 -0.65
C LYS A 301 -1.26 -15.64 -0.55
N ILE A 302 -1.54 -16.53 -1.48
CA ILE A 302 -2.76 -17.34 -1.48
C ILE A 302 -2.55 -18.56 -0.58
N SER A 303 -3.58 -18.94 0.16
CA SER A 303 -3.54 -20.12 1.02
C SER A 303 -3.22 -21.39 0.22
N PRO A 304 -2.30 -22.25 0.71
CA PRO A 304 -1.97 -23.50 0.04
C PRO A 304 -3.12 -24.54 0.02
N LYS A 305 -4.24 -24.21 0.64
CA LYS A 305 -5.46 -25.04 0.60
C LYS A 305 -6.28 -24.79 -0.67
N VAL A 306 -6.02 -23.71 -1.39
CA VAL A 306 -6.67 -23.42 -2.68
C VAL A 306 -6.16 -24.40 -3.72
N PRO A 307 -7.04 -25.12 -4.44
CA PRO A 307 -6.62 -26.10 -5.43
C PRO A 307 -6.10 -25.42 -6.69
N GLN A 308 -5.28 -26.16 -7.44
CA GLN A 308 -4.62 -25.63 -8.63
C GLN A 308 -5.63 -25.14 -9.71
N GLU A 309 -6.75 -25.82 -9.87
CA GLU A 309 -7.80 -25.40 -10.82
C GLU A 309 -8.33 -23.98 -10.54
N ASP A 310 -8.45 -23.60 -9.27
CA ASP A 310 -8.92 -22.27 -8.88
C ASP A 310 -7.79 -21.22 -9.07
N LEU A 311 -6.54 -21.60 -8.87
CA LEU A 311 -5.38 -20.76 -9.19
C LEU A 311 -5.27 -20.50 -10.68
N ASP A 312 -5.44 -21.52 -11.53
CA ASP A 312 -5.41 -21.40 -13.00
C ASP A 312 -6.56 -20.49 -13.49
N ALA A 313 -7.75 -20.61 -12.91
CA ALA A 313 -8.88 -19.73 -13.21
C ALA A 313 -8.62 -18.28 -12.78
N LEU A 314 -7.98 -18.09 -11.63
CA LEU A 314 -7.62 -16.77 -11.12
C LEU A 314 -6.56 -16.09 -12.00
N ASP A 315 -5.56 -16.84 -12.46
CA ASP A 315 -4.54 -16.35 -13.39
C ASP A 315 -5.15 -15.85 -14.72
N ASP A 316 -6.16 -16.57 -15.27
CA ASP A 316 -6.88 -16.11 -16.45
C ASP A 316 -7.62 -14.79 -16.20
N VAL A 317 -8.29 -14.66 -15.05
CA VAL A 317 -8.98 -13.43 -14.65
C VAL A 317 -7.99 -12.28 -14.45
N GLU A 318 -6.86 -12.53 -13.81
CA GLU A 318 -5.82 -11.49 -13.65
C GLU A 318 -5.30 -11.02 -15.01
N ARG A 319 -5.03 -11.92 -15.94
CA ARG A 319 -4.62 -11.58 -17.32
C ARG A 319 -5.66 -10.70 -18.00
N ARG A 320 -6.94 -11.04 -17.90
CA ARG A 320 -8.05 -10.27 -18.51
C ARG A 320 -8.22 -8.89 -17.88
N LEU A 321 -7.98 -8.75 -16.57
CA LEU A 321 -7.95 -7.46 -15.88
C LEU A 321 -6.77 -6.60 -16.36
N ARG A 322 -5.57 -7.18 -16.45
CA ARG A 322 -4.35 -6.48 -16.91
C ARG A 322 -4.49 -5.97 -18.36
N THR A 323 -5.19 -6.69 -19.21
CA THR A 323 -5.46 -6.29 -20.60
C THR A 323 -6.65 -5.33 -20.74
N GLY A 324 -7.43 -5.12 -19.68
CA GLY A 324 -8.62 -4.28 -19.70
C GLY A 324 -9.85 -4.94 -20.35
N GLU A 325 -9.83 -6.26 -20.55
CA GLU A 325 -11.00 -7.01 -21.03
C GLU A 325 -12.15 -7.02 -20.01
N ILE A 326 -11.80 -6.94 -18.74
CA ILE A 326 -12.78 -6.82 -17.65
C ILE A 326 -12.82 -5.38 -17.14
N ALA A 327 -13.95 -4.73 -17.26
CA ALA A 327 -14.21 -3.42 -16.67
C ALA A 327 -14.81 -3.61 -15.27
N VAL A 328 -14.03 -3.26 -14.23
CA VAL A 328 -14.44 -3.43 -12.83
C VAL A 328 -15.18 -2.18 -12.32
N PRO A 329 -16.35 -2.33 -11.66
CA PRO A 329 -17.06 -1.21 -11.07
C PRO A 329 -16.22 -0.57 -9.95
N THR A 330 -16.32 0.76 -9.85
CA THR A 330 -15.60 1.58 -8.85
C THR A 330 -16.52 2.10 -7.73
N LYS A 331 -17.78 1.76 -7.76
CA LYS A 331 -18.82 2.18 -6.79
C LYS A 331 -19.71 1.01 -6.43
N LEU A 332 -20.19 1.02 -5.19
CA LEU A 332 -21.19 0.11 -4.64
C LEU A 332 -22.60 0.50 -5.06
#